data_c25094faae6a8669fd4fb1cc5ead050f
#
_entry.id   c25094faae6a8669fd4fb1cc5ead050f
#
_cell.length_a   1.000
_cell.length_b   1.000
_cell.length_c   1.000
_cell.angle_alpha   90.00
_cell.angle_beta   90.00
_cell.angle_gamma   90.00
#
_symmetry.space_group_name_H-M   'P 1'
#
loop_
_entity.id
_entity.type
_entity.pdbx_description
1 polymer ?
#
loop_
_entity_poly.entity_id
_entity_poly.type
_entity_poly.pdbx_seq_one_letter_code
_entity_poly.pdbx_strand_id
1 'polypeptide(L)'
;MIECKKVSFSYPPNETDIGDREGHGTLRNIDLSINDGDFVLLCGTSGCGKTTLTRLFNGLIPHYYDGKLEGTVMLDGEDMSGLSLFDISKKVGSVFQNPRSQFFNVDTTSEIAFGCENHGLEEAEIRKRVKLVSEQLNLTNLLDRSVFSLSGGEKQKIACGSAAAVEPDVFVLDEPSSNLDAYSIADFRKLLKILKSQGKTIIIAEHRLYYLYDLADRIIYLSDGEIQGDYTLPEFQLIPAAEKAKMGLRPLGLGEFADIEPASLHSGQGIWKLNHFHFAYRKQLETLSLENIELPAGNVTAVIGHNGAGKTHYPVAYADWKKDVKVSSKKKVLPIQANSG
;
A
#
# COMPACT_ATOMS: atom_id res chain seq x y z
N MET A 1 -23.26 -6.90 -4.10
CA MET A 1 -22.77 -8.15 -3.47
C MET A 1 -21.80 -8.86 -4.41
N ILE A 2 -20.66 -9.36 -3.89
CA ILE A 2 -19.68 -10.18 -4.64
C ILE A 2 -19.70 -11.61 -4.11
N GLU A 3 -19.74 -12.60 -5.01
CA GLU A 3 -19.68 -14.03 -4.66
C GLU A 3 -18.63 -14.75 -5.49
N CYS A 4 -17.80 -15.56 -4.85
CA CYS A 4 -16.93 -16.54 -5.48
C CYS A 4 -17.49 -17.94 -5.21
N LYS A 5 -17.67 -18.77 -6.24
CA LYS A 5 -18.16 -20.14 -6.13
C LYS A 5 -17.11 -21.10 -6.70
N LYS A 6 -16.41 -21.82 -5.81
CA LYS A 6 -15.34 -22.79 -6.14
C LYS A 6 -14.31 -22.23 -7.11
N VAL A 7 -13.89 -20.97 -6.87
CA VAL A 7 -12.98 -20.29 -7.79
C VAL A 7 -11.56 -20.79 -7.59
N SER A 8 -10.97 -21.26 -8.66
CA SER A 8 -9.54 -21.56 -8.75
C SER A 8 -8.94 -20.78 -9.91
N PHE A 9 -7.74 -20.25 -9.72
CA PHE A 9 -7.03 -19.50 -10.78
C PHE A 9 -5.54 -19.76 -10.71
N SER A 10 -4.93 -19.96 -11.87
CA SER A 10 -3.47 -20.04 -12.02
C SER A 10 -3.01 -19.20 -13.21
N TYR A 11 -1.93 -18.43 -13.01
CA TYR A 11 -1.27 -17.73 -14.11
C TYR A 11 -0.58 -18.73 -15.06
N PRO A 12 -0.40 -18.36 -16.34
CA PRO A 12 0.38 -19.20 -17.24
C PRO A 12 1.83 -19.31 -16.73
N PRO A 13 2.50 -20.46 -16.91
CA PRO A 13 3.90 -20.61 -16.53
C PRO A 13 4.77 -19.62 -17.32
N ASN A 14 5.60 -18.85 -16.63
CA ASN A 14 6.57 -17.98 -17.28
C ASN A 14 7.73 -18.82 -17.82
N GLU A 15 8.24 -18.52 -19.03
CA GLU A 15 9.37 -19.20 -19.64
C GLU A 15 10.69 -19.11 -18.81
N THR A 16 10.72 -18.22 -17.82
CA THR A 16 11.86 -18.00 -16.91
C THR A 16 11.77 -18.74 -15.58
N ASP A 17 10.65 -19.41 -15.29
CA ASP A 17 10.46 -20.14 -14.04
C ASP A 17 11.17 -21.51 -14.08
N ILE A 18 12.50 -21.44 -14.03
CA ILE A 18 13.35 -22.63 -13.82
C ILE A 18 13.41 -22.88 -12.31
N GLY A 19 12.53 -23.74 -11.82
CA GLY A 19 12.53 -24.29 -10.46
C GLY A 19 11.34 -23.86 -9.59
N ASP A 20 10.57 -24.86 -9.17
CA ASP A 20 9.64 -24.97 -8.03
C ASP A 20 8.93 -23.70 -7.47
N ARG A 21 8.47 -22.81 -8.34
CA ARG A 21 7.54 -21.74 -7.97
C ARG A 21 6.14 -21.97 -8.54
N GLU A 22 5.72 -23.21 -8.63
CA GLU A 22 4.31 -23.54 -8.79
C GLU A 22 3.56 -23.00 -7.57
N GLY A 23 2.80 -21.95 -7.77
CA GLY A 23 1.85 -21.48 -6.75
C GLY A 23 1.90 -20.02 -6.37
N HIS A 24 2.85 -19.19 -6.81
CA HIS A 24 2.79 -17.76 -6.50
C HIS A 24 1.57 -17.09 -7.15
N GLY A 25 0.64 -16.63 -6.31
CA GLY A 25 -0.58 -15.97 -6.75
C GLY A 25 -1.70 -16.92 -7.24
N THR A 26 -1.52 -18.24 -7.19
CA THR A 26 -2.58 -19.22 -7.49
C THR A 26 -3.67 -19.15 -6.43
N LEU A 27 -4.93 -19.31 -6.86
CA LEU A 27 -6.08 -19.47 -5.96
C LEU A 27 -6.65 -20.88 -6.12
N ARG A 28 -7.12 -21.45 -5.02
CA ARG A 28 -7.62 -22.82 -4.97
C ARG A 28 -8.95 -22.87 -4.23
N ASN A 29 -9.99 -23.31 -4.92
CA ASN A 29 -11.30 -23.57 -4.37
C ASN A 29 -11.82 -22.46 -3.43
N ILE A 30 -11.77 -21.22 -3.89
CA ILE A 30 -12.27 -20.07 -3.12
C ILE A 30 -13.80 -20.07 -3.15
N ASP A 31 -14.41 -20.22 -1.98
CA ASP A 31 -15.81 -19.97 -1.73
C ASP A 31 -15.93 -18.76 -0.79
N LEU A 32 -16.51 -17.66 -1.28
CA LEU A 32 -16.57 -16.40 -0.53
C LEU A 32 -17.78 -15.58 -0.96
N SER A 33 -18.49 -15.02 0.00
CA SER A 33 -19.57 -14.07 -0.22
C SER A 33 -19.28 -12.78 0.55
N ILE A 34 -19.34 -11.63 -0.11
CA ILE A 34 -19.16 -10.29 0.47
C ILE A 34 -20.44 -9.51 0.25
N ASN A 35 -21.05 -9.05 1.34
CA ASN A 35 -22.29 -8.29 1.29
C ASN A 35 -22.05 -6.81 1.01
N ASP A 36 -23.10 -6.13 0.57
CA ASP A 36 -23.05 -4.68 0.38
C ASP A 36 -22.82 -3.98 1.73
N GLY A 37 -21.91 -3.01 1.71
CA GLY A 37 -21.50 -2.25 2.90
C GLY A 37 -20.47 -2.94 3.80
N ASP A 38 -20.10 -4.21 3.55
CA ASP A 38 -19.04 -4.88 4.31
C ASP A 38 -17.68 -4.18 4.12
N PHE A 39 -16.94 -4.01 5.20
CA PHE A 39 -15.50 -3.71 5.15
C PHE A 39 -14.70 -4.99 5.38
N VAL A 40 -14.15 -5.54 4.30
CA VAL A 40 -13.42 -6.82 4.30
C VAL A 40 -11.92 -6.57 4.21
N LEU A 41 -11.18 -7.08 5.19
CA LEU A 41 -9.72 -7.03 5.22
C LEU A 41 -9.16 -8.41 4.83
N LEU A 42 -8.45 -8.46 3.69
CA LEU A 42 -7.73 -9.65 3.23
C LEU A 42 -6.31 -9.62 3.79
N CYS A 43 -5.94 -10.62 4.55
CA CYS A 43 -4.61 -10.73 5.16
C CYS A 43 -3.96 -12.08 4.86
N GLY A 44 -2.65 -12.17 5.08
CA GLY A 44 -1.83 -13.36 4.83
C GLY A 44 -0.43 -13.00 4.39
N THR A 45 0.43 -14.00 4.22
CA THR A 45 1.83 -13.82 3.80
C THR A 45 1.94 -13.25 2.38
N SER A 46 3.11 -12.75 2.01
CA SER A 46 3.37 -12.33 0.63
C SER A 46 3.27 -13.54 -0.32
N GLY A 47 2.61 -13.35 -1.47
CA GLY A 47 2.42 -14.41 -2.46
C GLY A 47 1.27 -15.39 -2.18
N CYS A 48 0.53 -15.27 -1.07
CA CYS A 48 -0.58 -16.18 -0.74
C CYS A 48 -1.86 -16.02 -1.60
N GLY A 49 -1.88 -15.11 -2.59
CA GLY A 49 -3.01 -14.95 -3.50
C GLY A 49 -3.88 -13.71 -3.30
N LYS A 50 -3.58 -12.80 -2.33
CA LYS A 50 -4.39 -11.58 -2.08
C LYS A 50 -4.59 -10.71 -3.32
N THR A 51 -3.50 -10.36 -4.00
CA THR A 51 -3.54 -9.56 -5.24
C THR A 51 -4.31 -10.28 -6.35
N THR A 52 -4.21 -11.60 -6.44
CA THR A 52 -4.98 -12.38 -7.41
C THR A 52 -6.47 -12.33 -7.10
N LEU A 53 -6.83 -12.41 -5.81
CA LEU A 53 -8.22 -12.30 -5.38
C LEU A 53 -8.78 -10.88 -5.62
N THR A 54 -8.00 -9.82 -5.37
CA THR A 54 -8.42 -8.45 -5.71
C THR A 54 -8.60 -8.26 -7.21
N ARG A 55 -7.76 -8.90 -8.05
CA ARG A 55 -7.88 -8.87 -9.51
C ARG A 55 -9.12 -9.61 -10.03
N LEU A 56 -9.60 -10.62 -9.33
CA LEU A 56 -10.89 -11.23 -9.62
C LEU A 56 -12.03 -10.27 -9.31
N PHE A 57 -12.02 -9.61 -8.15
CA PHE A 57 -13.09 -8.72 -7.73
C PHE A 57 -13.23 -7.45 -8.58
N ASN A 58 -12.17 -6.98 -9.20
CA ASN A 58 -12.21 -5.82 -10.08
C ASN A 58 -12.26 -6.19 -11.58
N GLY A 59 -12.41 -7.47 -11.90
CA GLY A 59 -12.54 -7.97 -13.26
C GLY A 59 -11.27 -7.97 -14.10
N LEU A 60 -10.10 -7.62 -13.52
CA LEU A 60 -8.83 -7.72 -14.26
C LEU A 60 -8.50 -9.18 -14.59
N ILE A 61 -9.02 -10.14 -13.85
CA ILE A 61 -9.09 -11.54 -14.20
C ILE A 61 -10.57 -11.85 -14.52
N PRO A 62 -10.89 -12.39 -15.69
CA PRO A 62 -10.01 -12.88 -16.76
C PRO A 62 -9.70 -11.85 -17.86
N HIS A 63 -10.18 -10.61 -17.78
CA HIS A 63 -10.21 -9.69 -18.93
C HIS A 63 -8.85 -9.08 -19.31
N TYR A 64 -7.92 -8.98 -18.38
CA TYR A 64 -6.60 -8.38 -18.60
C TYR A 64 -5.46 -9.36 -18.31
N TYR A 65 -5.59 -10.18 -17.28
CA TYR A 65 -4.62 -11.21 -16.94
C TYR A 65 -5.07 -12.56 -17.45
N ASP A 66 -4.27 -13.14 -18.34
CA ASP A 66 -4.47 -14.51 -18.84
C ASP A 66 -4.21 -15.53 -17.74
N GLY A 67 -4.89 -16.67 -17.83
CA GLY A 67 -4.71 -17.78 -16.90
C GLY A 67 -5.83 -18.80 -17.01
N LYS A 68 -5.70 -19.87 -16.22
CA LYS A 68 -6.75 -20.88 -16.12
C LYS A 68 -7.66 -20.52 -14.95
N LEU A 69 -8.88 -20.08 -15.27
CA LEU A 69 -9.95 -19.77 -14.30
C LEU A 69 -10.96 -20.91 -14.29
N GLU A 70 -11.27 -21.43 -13.11
CA GLU A 70 -12.34 -22.39 -12.85
C GLU A 70 -13.27 -21.81 -11.77
N GLY A 71 -14.53 -22.23 -11.76
CA GLY A 71 -15.55 -21.66 -10.88
C GLY A 71 -16.13 -20.35 -11.44
N THR A 72 -16.83 -19.59 -10.60
CA THR A 72 -17.58 -18.40 -11.04
C THR A 72 -17.42 -17.26 -10.04
N VAL A 73 -17.17 -16.05 -10.54
CA VAL A 73 -17.20 -14.80 -9.76
C VAL A 73 -18.42 -14.01 -10.17
N MET A 74 -19.30 -13.72 -9.22
CA MET A 74 -20.54 -12.98 -9.45
C MET A 74 -20.44 -11.58 -8.86
N LEU A 75 -20.96 -10.58 -9.58
CA LEU A 75 -21.17 -9.21 -9.10
C LEU A 75 -22.67 -8.89 -9.24
N ASP A 76 -23.34 -8.67 -8.12
CA ASP A 76 -24.80 -8.44 -8.07
C ASP A 76 -25.64 -9.53 -8.78
N GLY A 77 -25.18 -10.77 -8.71
CA GLY A 77 -25.85 -11.92 -9.32
C GLY A 77 -25.52 -12.13 -10.80
N GLU A 78 -24.66 -11.31 -11.41
CA GLU A 78 -24.21 -11.46 -12.79
C GLU A 78 -22.78 -12.04 -12.84
N ASP A 79 -22.51 -12.98 -13.74
CA ASP A 79 -21.17 -13.55 -13.92
C ASP A 79 -20.21 -12.50 -14.48
N MET A 80 -19.16 -12.17 -13.73
CA MET A 80 -18.18 -11.14 -14.12
C MET A 80 -17.40 -11.50 -15.39
N SER A 81 -17.29 -12.78 -15.74
CA SER A 81 -16.64 -13.19 -16.99
C SER A 81 -17.41 -12.77 -18.24
N GLY A 82 -18.72 -12.58 -18.10
CA GLY A 82 -19.61 -12.10 -19.18
C GLY A 82 -19.77 -10.57 -19.24
N LEU A 83 -19.33 -9.85 -18.22
CA LEU A 83 -19.41 -8.38 -18.18
C LEU A 83 -18.18 -7.76 -18.85
N SER A 84 -18.33 -6.60 -19.47
CA SER A 84 -17.17 -5.83 -19.93
C SER A 84 -16.45 -5.16 -18.75
N LEU A 85 -15.13 -4.89 -18.89
CA LEU A 85 -14.39 -4.09 -17.88
C LEU A 85 -15.02 -2.70 -17.68
N PHE A 86 -15.63 -2.15 -18.75
CA PHE A 86 -16.35 -0.88 -18.66
C PHE A 86 -17.58 -0.99 -17.74
N ASP A 87 -18.36 -2.06 -17.81
CA ASP A 87 -19.52 -2.23 -16.96
C ASP A 87 -19.12 -2.56 -15.52
N ILE A 88 -18.07 -3.36 -15.33
CA ILE A 88 -17.50 -3.63 -14.02
C ILE A 88 -16.99 -2.34 -13.37
N SER A 89 -16.32 -1.46 -14.13
CA SER A 89 -15.74 -0.21 -13.61
C SER A 89 -16.78 0.81 -13.13
N LYS A 90 -18.05 0.68 -13.55
CA LYS A 90 -19.16 1.46 -13.00
C LYS A 90 -19.53 1.07 -11.57
N LYS A 91 -19.32 -0.20 -11.23
CA LYS A 91 -19.70 -0.78 -9.93
C LYS A 91 -18.52 -0.94 -8.99
N VAL A 92 -17.31 -1.16 -9.53
CA VAL A 92 -16.11 -1.47 -8.76
C VAL A 92 -15.00 -0.45 -9.04
N GLY A 93 -14.68 0.35 -8.06
CA GLY A 93 -13.53 1.26 -8.06
C GLY A 93 -12.27 0.56 -7.56
N SER A 94 -11.17 0.67 -8.31
CA SER A 94 -9.90 0.01 -7.98
C SER A 94 -8.84 1.00 -7.53
N VAL A 95 -8.07 0.61 -6.52
CA VAL A 95 -6.88 1.37 -6.06
C VAL A 95 -5.71 0.40 -5.95
N PHE A 96 -4.68 0.62 -6.78
CA PHE A 96 -3.54 -0.28 -6.87
C PHE A 96 -2.43 0.04 -5.87
N GLN A 97 -1.57 -0.93 -5.60
CA GLN A 97 -0.42 -0.82 -4.72
C GLN A 97 0.51 0.35 -5.08
N ASN A 98 0.71 0.60 -6.38
CA ASN A 98 1.48 1.74 -6.86
C ASN A 98 0.56 2.74 -7.57
N PRO A 99 0.18 3.84 -6.92
CA PRO A 99 -0.71 4.83 -7.53
C PRO A 99 -0.13 5.46 -8.81
N ARG A 100 1.20 5.46 -8.98
CA ARG A 100 1.84 6.00 -10.20
C ARG A 100 1.50 5.21 -11.46
N SER A 101 1.28 3.90 -11.34
CA SER A 101 0.89 3.05 -12.47
C SER A 101 -0.59 3.20 -12.83
N GLN A 102 -1.37 3.88 -11.99
CA GLN A 102 -2.79 4.12 -12.17
C GLN A 102 -3.08 5.48 -12.86
N PHE A 103 -2.16 6.45 -12.74
CA PHE A 103 -2.36 7.81 -13.24
C PHE A 103 -2.14 7.92 -14.75
N PHE A 104 -3.09 8.56 -15.40
CA PHE A 104 -3.07 8.88 -16.83
C PHE A 104 -2.84 10.38 -17.10
N ASN A 105 -3.20 11.25 -16.15
CA ASN A 105 -3.12 12.69 -16.30
C ASN A 105 -1.90 13.28 -15.57
N VAL A 106 -1.51 14.49 -15.97
CA VAL A 106 -0.38 15.22 -15.37
C VAL A 106 -0.80 16.10 -14.19
N ASP A 107 -2.07 16.43 -14.10
CA ASP A 107 -2.65 17.20 -13.00
C ASP A 107 -3.74 16.41 -12.25
N THR A 108 -3.95 16.79 -11.00
CA THR A 108 -4.80 16.06 -10.07
C THR A 108 -6.29 16.22 -10.35
N THR A 109 -6.72 17.36 -10.86
CA THR A 109 -8.13 17.64 -11.16
C THR A 109 -8.58 16.80 -12.34
N SER A 110 -7.79 16.78 -13.43
CA SER A 110 -8.03 15.90 -14.58
C SER A 110 -7.94 14.43 -14.22
N GLU A 111 -7.04 14.05 -13.29
CA GLU A 111 -6.94 12.66 -12.83
C GLU A 111 -8.19 12.20 -12.08
N ILE A 112 -8.77 13.06 -11.24
CA ILE A 112 -10.03 12.76 -10.55
C ILE A 112 -11.19 12.69 -11.54
N ALA A 113 -11.20 13.53 -12.57
CA ALA A 113 -12.23 13.57 -13.60
C ALA A 113 -12.20 12.37 -14.57
N PHE A 114 -11.02 11.77 -14.75
CA PHE A 114 -10.70 10.82 -15.81
C PHE A 114 -11.70 9.64 -15.93
N GLY A 115 -12.06 9.03 -14.80
CA GLY A 115 -13.04 7.94 -14.78
C GLY A 115 -14.42 8.38 -15.26
N CYS A 116 -14.85 9.57 -14.87
CA CYS A 116 -16.13 10.15 -15.29
C CYS A 116 -16.15 10.49 -16.79
N GLU A 117 -15.03 11.00 -17.33
CA GLU A 117 -14.85 11.28 -18.75
C GLU A 117 -14.93 9.99 -19.57
N ASN A 118 -14.26 8.92 -19.13
CA ASN A 118 -14.31 7.62 -19.78
C ASN A 118 -15.71 6.99 -19.76
N HIS A 119 -16.52 7.32 -18.77
CA HIS A 119 -17.92 6.89 -18.69
C HIS A 119 -18.86 7.79 -19.53
N GLY A 120 -18.34 8.81 -20.20
CA GLY A 120 -19.11 9.70 -21.08
C GLY A 120 -20.08 10.61 -20.33
N LEU A 121 -19.78 10.97 -19.07
CA LEU A 121 -20.60 11.92 -18.34
C LEU A 121 -20.49 13.33 -18.95
N GLU A 122 -21.57 14.10 -18.85
CA GLU A 122 -21.58 15.50 -19.25
C GLU A 122 -20.65 16.37 -18.39
N GLU A 123 -20.00 17.38 -18.98
CA GLU A 123 -18.99 18.22 -18.29
C GLU A 123 -19.50 18.82 -16.98
N ALA A 124 -20.76 19.26 -16.95
CA ALA A 124 -21.37 19.83 -15.74
C ALA A 124 -21.46 18.83 -14.58
N GLU A 125 -21.78 17.56 -14.90
CA GLU A 125 -21.83 16.48 -13.90
C GLU A 125 -20.41 16.09 -13.46
N ILE A 126 -19.44 16.03 -14.38
CA ILE A 126 -18.03 15.76 -14.03
C ILE A 126 -17.51 16.81 -13.04
N ARG A 127 -17.69 18.10 -13.33
CA ARG A 127 -17.28 19.20 -12.43
C ARG A 127 -17.93 19.09 -11.06
N LYS A 128 -19.22 18.74 -11.02
CA LYS A 128 -19.95 18.53 -9.78
C LYS A 128 -19.38 17.38 -8.95
N ARG A 129 -19.10 16.24 -9.59
CA ARG A 129 -18.53 15.04 -8.93
C ARG A 129 -17.12 15.28 -8.45
N VAL A 130 -16.25 15.88 -9.25
CA VAL A 130 -14.89 16.26 -8.84
C VAL A 130 -14.92 17.17 -7.60
N LYS A 131 -15.79 18.19 -7.61
CA LYS A 131 -15.96 19.08 -6.45
C LYS A 131 -16.42 18.30 -5.21
N LEU A 132 -17.52 17.53 -5.36
CA LEU A 132 -18.13 16.77 -4.27
C LEU A 132 -17.13 15.79 -3.62
N VAL A 133 -16.46 14.97 -4.43
CA VAL A 133 -15.47 14.01 -3.96
C VAL A 133 -14.29 14.72 -3.29
N SER A 134 -13.83 15.83 -3.87
CA SER A 134 -12.71 16.60 -3.29
C SER A 134 -13.05 17.19 -1.93
N GLU A 135 -14.29 17.64 -1.74
CA GLU A 135 -14.77 18.13 -0.44
C GLU A 135 -14.94 16.98 0.56
N GLN A 136 -15.60 15.88 0.16
CA GLN A 136 -15.88 14.72 1.02
C GLN A 136 -14.60 14.02 1.49
N LEU A 137 -13.63 13.84 0.60
CA LEU A 137 -12.39 13.12 0.90
C LEU A 137 -11.24 14.03 1.34
N ASN A 138 -11.50 15.32 1.55
CA ASN A 138 -10.51 16.33 1.94
C ASN A 138 -9.34 16.42 0.95
N LEU A 139 -9.65 16.51 -0.35
CA LEU A 139 -8.69 16.62 -1.45
C LEU A 139 -8.59 18.03 -2.03
N THR A 140 -9.42 18.97 -1.59
CA THR A 140 -9.56 20.31 -2.17
C THR A 140 -8.20 21.04 -2.29
N ASN A 141 -7.32 20.88 -1.30
CA ASN A 141 -5.99 21.47 -1.30
C ASN A 141 -4.99 20.77 -2.23
N LEU A 142 -5.38 19.67 -2.84
CA LEU A 142 -4.58 18.90 -3.80
C LEU A 142 -5.01 19.15 -5.25
N LEU A 143 -6.14 19.83 -5.48
CA LEU A 143 -6.59 20.14 -6.83
C LEU A 143 -5.60 21.06 -7.56
N ASP A 144 -5.62 21.00 -8.89
CA ASP A 144 -4.81 21.82 -9.81
C ASP A 144 -3.28 21.70 -9.56
N ARG A 145 -2.85 20.59 -8.98
CA ARG A 145 -1.43 20.31 -8.74
C ARG A 145 -0.91 19.26 -9.71
N SER A 146 0.38 19.34 -10.03
CA SER A 146 1.03 18.28 -10.80
C SER A 146 1.10 16.99 -9.97
N VAL A 147 0.68 15.86 -10.54
CA VAL A 147 0.77 14.54 -9.90
C VAL A 147 2.22 14.15 -9.58
N PHE A 148 3.19 14.70 -10.31
CA PHE A 148 4.61 14.44 -10.09
C PHE A 148 5.14 15.12 -8.82
N SER A 149 4.52 16.23 -8.40
CA SER A 149 4.91 16.96 -7.19
C SER A 149 4.34 16.39 -5.90
N LEU A 150 3.41 15.43 -6.00
CA LEU A 150 2.73 14.85 -4.85
C LEU A 150 3.62 13.87 -4.09
N SER A 151 3.49 13.86 -2.76
CA SER A 151 3.99 12.79 -1.90
C SER A 151 3.28 11.47 -2.17
N GLY A 152 3.83 10.35 -1.66
CA GLY A 152 3.19 9.04 -1.79
C GLY A 152 1.77 9.00 -1.21
N GLY A 153 1.55 9.61 -0.04
CA GLY A 153 0.24 9.70 0.60
C GLY A 153 -0.76 10.54 -0.18
N GLU A 154 -0.33 11.70 -0.71
CA GLU A 154 -1.17 12.53 -1.57
C GLU A 154 -1.56 11.79 -2.85
N LYS A 155 -0.62 11.06 -3.48
CA LYS A 155 -0.93 10.22 -4.65
C LYS A 155 -1.98 9.16 -4.34
N GLN A 156 -1.87 8.49 -3.20
CA GLN A 156 -2.85 7.46 -2.80
C GLN A 156 -4.24 8.07 -2.58
N LYS A 157 -4.31 9.28 -1.99
CA LYS A 157 -5.57 10.01 -1.83
C LYS A 157 -6.19 10.38 -3.18
N ILE A 158 -5.38 10.87 -4.13
CA ILE A 158 -5.87 11.19 -5.49
C ILE A 158 -6.36 9.93 -6.20
N ALA A 159 -5.64 8.80 -6.11
CA ALA A 159 -6.09 7.53 -6.70
C ALA A 159 -7.45 7.08 -6.12
N CYS A 160 -7.65 7.23 -4.80
CA CYS A 160 -8.96 6.98 -4.19
C CYS A 160 -10.02 8.00 -4.65
N GLY A 161 -9.65 9.27 -4.80
CA GLY A 161 -10.55 10.31 -5.31
C GLY A 161 -11.01 10.03 -6.75
N SER A 162 -10.07 9.61 -7.61
CA SER A 162 -10.36 9.21 -8.99
C SER A 162 -11.32 8.02 -9.05
N ALA A 163 -11.08 6.99 -8.24
CA ALA A 163 -12.00 5.86 -8.12
C ALA A 163 -13.38 6.28 -7.57
N ALA A 164 -13.41 7.18 -6.58
CA ALA A 164 -14.66 7.62 -5.93
C ALA A 164 -15.51 8.55 -6.80
N ALA A 165 -14.91 9.30 -7.74
CA ALA A 165 -15.63 10.22 -8.61
C ALA A 165 -16.65 9.52 -9.53
N VAL A 166 -16.41 8.26 -9.84
CA VAL A 166 -17.35 7.40 -10.61
C VAL A 166 -18.54 6.96 -9.72
N GLU A 167 -18.45 7.12 -8.41
CA GLU A 167 -19.45 6.69 -7.41
C GLU A 167 -19.69 5.17 -7.36
N PRO A 168 -18.65 4.33 -7.40
CA PRO A 168 -18.83 2.89 -7.37
C PRO A 168 -19.43 2.45 -6.03
N ASP A 169 -20.08 1.28 -6.00
CA ASP A 169 -20.60 0.69 -4.78
C ASP A 169 -19.55 -0.11 -4.02
N VAL A 170 -18.56 -0.63 -4.74
CA VAL A 170 -17.48 -1.45 -4.22
C VAL A 170 -16.14 -0.79 -4.46
N PHE A 171 -15.28 -0.76 -3.44
CA PHE A 171 -13.87 -0.35 -3.53
C PHE A 171 -12.97 -1.55 -3.30
N VAL A 172 -12.09 -1.84 -4.26
CA VAL A 172 -11.08 -2.89 -4.17
C VAL A 172 -9.71 -2.24 -4.10
N LEU A 173 -9.01 -2.42 -2.99
CA LEU A 173 -7.70 -1.81 -2.74
C LEU A 173 -6.64 -2.90 -2.53
N ASP A 174 -5.54 -2.81 -3.28
CA ASP A 174 -4.42 -3.75 -3.18
C ASP A 174 -3.21 -3.06 -2.55
N GLU A 175 -2.87 -3.43 -1.31
CA GLU A 175 -1.75 -2.93 -0.51
C GLU A 175 -1.52 -1.40 -0.57
N PRO A 176 -2.58 -0.59 -0.37
CA PRO A 176 -2.50 0.86 -0.58
C PRO A 176 -1.54 1.57 0.37
N SER A 177 -1.18 0.95 1.51
CA SER A 177 -0.26 1.55 2.48
C SER A 177 1.22 1.26 2.24
N SER A 178 1.56 0.43 1.25
CA SER A 178 2.92 -0.10 1.05
C SER A 178 4.01 0.99 1.00
N ASN A 179 3.71 2.13 0.40
CA ASN A 179 4.64 3.26 0.20
C ASN A 179 4.34 4.47 1.11
N LEU A 180 3.48 4.31 2.13
CA LEU A 180 3.06 5.39 3.01
C LEU A 180 3.87 5.42 4.31
N ASP A 181 4.14 6.63 4.81
CA ASP A 181 4.61 6.86 6.16
C ASP A 181 3.43 6.86 7.17
N ALA A 182 3.73 6.88 8.46
CA ALA A 182 2.72 6.77 9.52
C ALA A 182 1.64 7.88 9.46
N TYR A 183 2.02 9.10 9.09
CA TYR A 183 1.07 10.22 8.99
C TYR A 183 0.16 10.06 7.79
N SER A 184 0.73 9.68 6.64
CA SER A 184 -0.03 9.37 5.43
C SER A 184 -0.99 8.21 5.63
N ILE A 185 -0.60 7.18 6.39
CA ILE A 185 -1.48 6.06 6.77
C ILE A 185 -2.64 6.56 7.64
N ALA A 186 -2.36 7.41 8.64
CA ALA A 186 -3.42 7.95 9.49
C ALA A 186 -4.44 8.79 8.69
N ASP A 187 -3.97 9.58 7.73
CA ASP A 187 -4.85 10.34 6.85
C ASP A 187 -5.62 9.45 5.87
N PHE A 188 -4.97 8.42 5.32
CA PHE A 188 -5.62 7.45 4.44
C PHE A 188 -6.71 6.67 5.18
N ARG A 189 -6.46 6.30 6.44
CA ARG A 189 -7.48 5.69 7.29
C ARG A 189 -8.73 6.58 7.47
N LYS A 190 -8.56 7.93 7.59
CA LYS A 190 -9.71 8.85 7.68
C LYS A 190 -10.55 8.79 6.40
N LEU A 191 -9.91 8.72 5.23
CA LEU A 191 -10.59 8.57 3.95
C LEU A 191 -11.40 7.27 3.91
N LEU A 192 -10.82 6.13 4.31
CA LEU A 192 -11.53 4.85 4.36
C LEU A 192 -12.73 4.88 5.32
N LYS A 193 -12.62 5.59 6.45
CA LYS A 193 -13.76 5.80 7.37
C LYS A 193 -14.90 6.58 6.71
N ILE A 194 -14.58 7.56 5.89
CA ILE A 194 -15.60 8.33 5.15
C ILE A 194 -16.32 7.41 4.17
N LEU A 195 -15.59 6.64 3.36
CA LEU A 195 -16.20 5.69 2.42
C LEU A 195 -17.07 4.65 3.14
N LYS A 196 -16.58 4.09 4.25
CA LYS A 196 -17.38 3.17 5.08
C LYS A 196 -18.66 3.83 5.60
N SER A 197 -18.59 5.08 6.08
CA SER A 197 -19.77 5.81 6.59
C SER A 197 -20.79 6.14 5.51
N GLN A 198 -20.40 6.13 4.25
CA GLN A 198 -21.27 6.27 3.07
C GLN A 198 -21.93 4.94 2.66
N GLY A 199 -21.68 3.85 3.40
CA GLY A 199 -22.22 2.53 3.11
C GLY A 199 -21.53 1.81 1.95
N LYS A 200 -20.35 2.25 1.53
CA LYS A 200 -19.60 1.59 0.45
C LYS A 200 -19.00 0.27 0.93
N THR A 201 -19.06 -0.74 0.06
CA THR A 201 -18.36 -2.00 0.27
C THR A 201 -16.86 -1.78 0.05
N ILE A 202 -16.03 -2.18 1.00
CA ILE A 202 -14.59 -1.97 0.93
C ILE A 202 -13.89 -3.32 1.07
N ILE A 203 -13.11 -3.69 0.07
CA ILE A 203 -12.26 -4.90 0.08
C ILE A 203 -10.82 -4.43 -0.01
N ILE A 204 -10.04 -4.70 1.02
CA ILE A 204 -8.67 -4.21 1.09
C ILE A 204 -7.71 -5.35 1.42
N ALA A 205 -6.76 -5.61 0.52
CA ALA A 205 -5.64 -6.51 0.77
C ALA A 205 -4.51 -5.74 1.44
N GLU A 206 -4.03 -6.21 2.59
CA GLU A 206 -3.01 -5.51 3.36
C GLU A 206 -2.12 -6.42 4.20
N HIS A 207 -0.87 -5.97 4.39
CA HIS A 207 0.07 -6.55 5.35
C HIS A 207 0.12 -5.79 6.67
N ARG A 208 -0.18 -4.49 6.65
CA ARG A 208 -0.17 -3.62 7.83
C ARG A 208 -1.56 -3.54 8.43
N LEU A 209 -1.94 -4.52 9.25
CA LEU A 209 -3.31 -4.63 9.75
C LEU A 209 -3.64 -3.59 10.82
N TYR A 210 -2.64 -3.08 11.54
CA TYR A 210 -2.80 -2.23 12.74
C TYR A 210 -3.68 -0.98 12.54
N TYR A 211 -3.75 -0.44 11.34
CA TYR A 211 -4.54 0.76 11.06
C TYR A 211 -5.95 0.47 10.53
N LEU A 212 -6.27 -0.79 10.26
CA LEU A 212 -7.52 -1.22 9.62
C LEU A 212 -8.34 -2.21 10.44
N TYR A 213 -7.69 -3.04 11.28
CA TYR A 213 -8.35 -4.19 11.88
C TYR A 213 -9.63 -3.82 12.66
N ASP A 214 -9.66 -2.65 13.30
CA ASP A 214 -10.83 -2.14 14.03
C ASP A 214 -11.87 -1.42 13.13
N LEU A 215 -11.57 -1.25 11.85
CA LEU A 215 -12.52 -0.80 10.82
C LEU A 215 -13.18 -1.97 10.09
N ALA A 216 -12.51 -3.12 10.04
CA ALA A 216 -12.98 -4.28 9.31
C ALA A 216 -14.17 -4.93 10.03
N ASP A 217 -15.19 -5.25 9.27
CA ASP A 217 -16.32 -6.07 9.73
C ASP A 217 -15.95 -7.56 9.66
N ARG A 218 -15.14 -7.93 8.64
CA ARG A 218 -14.63 -9.28 8.41
C ARG A 218 -13.15 -9.25 8.07
N ILE A 219 -12.43 -10.25 8.56
CA ILE A 219 -10.99 -10.43 8.32
C ILE A 219 -10.80 -11.82 7.74
N ILE A 220 -10.38 -11.86 6.47
CA ILE A 220 -10.19 -13.10 5.72
C ILE A 220 -8.70 -13.39 5.65
N TYR A 221 -8.32 -14.53 6.19
CA TYR A 221 -6.93 -14.99 6.17
C TYR A 221 -6.72 -15.97 5.01
N LEU A 222 -5.79 -15.61 4.12
CA LEU A 222 -5.34 -16.44 3.01
C LEU A 222 -3.97 -17.05 3.31
N SER A 223 -3.80 -18.33 2.97
CA SER A 223 -2.53 -19.03 2.90
C SER A 223 -2.53 -19.99 1.74
N ASP A 224 -1.44 -20.03 0.98
CA ASP A 224 -1.24 -20.97 -0.14
C ASP A 224 -2.37 -21.00 -1.17
N GLY A 225 -2.99 -19.85 -1.40
CA GLY A 225 -4.08 -19.69 -2.37
C GLY A 225 -5.46 -20.10 -1.87
N GLU A 226 -5.61 -20.44 -0.60
CA GLU A 226 -6.87 -20.86 0.01
C GLU A 226 -7.30 -19.91 1.12
N ILE A 227 -8.61 -19.81 1.39
CA ILE A 227 -9.14 -19.15 2.58
C ILE A 227 -9.01 -20.13 3.74
N GLN A 228 -8.12 -19.83 4.68
CA GLN A 228 -7.91 -20.63 5.89
C GLN A 228 -8.69 -20.11 7.09
N GLY A 229 -9.23 -18.89 7.00
CA GLY A 229 -10.06 -18.31 8.04
C GLY A 229 -10.86 -17.12 7.55
N ASP A 230 -12.05 -17.00 8.07
CA ASP A 230 -12.99 -15.90 7.85
C ASP A 230 -13.55 -15.51 9.21
N TYR A 231 -13.07 -14.40 9.74
CA TYR A 231 -13.28 -13.99 11.12
C TYR A 231 -14.05 -12.68 11.19
N THR A 232 -14.95 -12.58 12.13
CA THR A 232 -15.41 -11.28 12.63
C THR A 232 -14.30 -10.62 13.45
N LEU A 233 -14.37 -9.30 13.66
CA LEU A 233 -13.38 -8.60 14.48
C LEU A 233 -13.22 -9.20 15.88
N PRO A 234 -14.30 -9.53 16.65
CA PRO A 234 -14.16 -10.16 17.96
C PRO A 234 -13.43 -11.52 17.91
N GLU A 235 -13.75 -12.37 16.94
CA GLU A 235 -13.08 -13.67 16.75
C GLU A 235 -11.60 -13.50 16.45
N PHE A 236 -11.25 -12.57 15.56
CA PHE A 236 -9.86 -12.29 15.21
C PHE A 236 -9.04 -11.75 16.40
N GLN A 237 -9.67 -10.94 17.25
CA GLN A 237 -9.03 -10.44 18.47
C GLN A 237 -8.69 -11.54 19.46
N LEU A 238 -9.50 -12.62 19.53
CA LEU A 238 -9.27 -13.75 20.41
C LEU A 238 -8.09 -14.64 19.97
N ILE A 239 -7.64 -14.56 18.71
CA ILE A 239 -6.47 -15.31 18.24
C ILE A 239 -5.22 -14.81 18.99
N PRO A 240 -4.47 -15.71 19.67
CA PRO A 240 -3.26 -15.31 20.38
C PRO A 240 -2.19 -14.69 19.48
N ALA A 241 -1.40 -13.74 20.00
CA ALA A 241 -0.34 -13.07 19.23
C ALA A 241 0.67 -14.08 18.63
N ALA A 242 1.03 -15.13 19.38
CA ALA A 242 1.91 -16.18 18.90
C ALA A 242 1.34 -16.98 17.73
N GLU A 243 0.02 -17.13 17.65
CA GLU A 243 -0.66 -17.80 16.53
C GLU A 243 -0.72 -16.86 15.32
N LYS A 244 -1.09 -15.59 15.51
CA LYS A 244 -1.00 -14.56 14.46
C LYS A 244 0.41 -14.48 13.85
N ALA A 245 1.45 -14.58 14.68
CA ALA A 245 2.84 -14.62 14.21
C ALA A 245 3.13 -15.87 13.35
N LYS A 246 2.60 -17.06 13.70
CA LYS A 246 2.70 -18.28 12.87
C LYS A 246 1.95 -18.14 11.55
N MET A 247 0.83 -17.42 11.54
CA MET A 247 0.10 -17.05 10.32
C MET A 247 0.87 -16.06 9.44
N GLY A 248 2.05 -15.59 9.86
CA GLY A 248 2.85 -14.60 9.14
C GLY A 248 2.27 -13.19 9.18
N LEU A 249 1.35 -12.92 10.10
CA LEU A 249 0.73 -11.61 10.25
C LEU A 249 1.61 -10.67 11.07
N ARG A 250 1.61 -9.40 10.68
CA ARG A 250 2.32 -8.37 11.44
C ARG A 250 1.56 -8.01 12.71
N PRO A 251 2.26 -7.60 13.77
CA PRO A 251 1.65 -7.15 15.01
C PRO A 251 0.59 -6.07 14.80
N LEU A 252 -0.49 -6.14 15.56
CA LEU A 252 -1.60 -5.18 15.50
C LEU A 252 -1.33 -3.89 16.28
N GLY A 253 -0.37 -3.93 17.21
CA GLY A 253 -0.02 -2.76 18.01
C GLY A 253 1.29 -2.92 18.76
N LEU A 254 1.80 -1.80 19.30
CA LEU A 254 3.04 -1.77 20.06
C LEU A 254 2.97 -2.58 21.36
N GLY A 255 1.77 -2.81 21.91
CA GLY A 255 1.58 -3.63 23.10
C GLY A 255 2.05 -5.08 22.96
N GLU A 256 2.08 -5.60 21.71
CA GLU A 256 2.59 -6.95 21.44
C GLU A 256 4.13 -7.05 21.62
N PHE A 257 4.81 -5.93 21.76
CA PHE A 257 6.26 -5.83 22.01
C PHE A 257 6.61 -5.41 23.45
N ALA A 258 5.61 -5.31 24.34
CA ALA A 258 5.82 -4.80 25.70
C ALA A 258 6.82 -5.64 26.52
N ASP A 259 6.92 -6.94 26.21
CA ASP A 259 7.80 -7.88 26.90
C ASP A 259 9.18 -8.06 26.22
N ILE A 260 9.46 -7.29 25.15
CA ILE A 260 10.76 -7.36 24.48
C ILE A 260 11.73 -6.47 25.25
N GLU A 261 12.72 -7.09 25.90
CA GLU A 261 13.82 -6.35 26.53
C GLU A 261 14.59 -5.55 25.47
N PRO A 262 14.92 -4.26 25.75
CA PRO A 262 15.75 -3.47 24.84
C PRO A 262 17.11 -4.17 24.66
N ALA A 263 17.55 -4.30 23.42
CA ALA A 263 18.88 -4.82 23.12
C ALA A 263 19.93 -3.94 23.82
N SER A 264 20.84 -4.56 24.55
CA SER A 264 21.96 -3.85 25.16
C SER A 264 22.86 -3.27 24.07
N LEU A 265 23.22 -1.99 24.18
CA LEU A 265 24.19 -1.38 23.30
C LEU A 265 25.55 -2.07 23.46
N HIS A 266 26.11 -2.54 22.35
CA HIS A 266 27.47 -3.03 22.34
C HIS A 266 28.45 -1.86 22.57
N SER A 267 29.02 -1.77 23.76
CA SER A 267 30.07 -0.80 24.09
C SER A 267 31.40 -1.29 23.52
N GLY A 268 32.09 -0.47 22.76
CA GLY A 268 33.51 -0.72 22.45
C GLY A 268 33.93 -0.77 20.99
N GLN A 269 33.04 -0.58 20.00
CA GLN A 269 33.42 -0.62 18.57
C GLN A 269 33.61 0.77 17.90
N GLY A 270 33.62 1.84 18.70
CA GLY A 270 33.77 3.21 18.17
C GLY A 270 32.45 3.88 17.85
N ILE A 271 32.52 5.17 17.56
CA ILE A 271 31.37 6.02 17.19
C ILE A 271 31.69 6.70 15.86
N TRP A 272 30.77 6.57 14.92
CA TRP A 272 30.80 7.34 13.67
C TRP A 272 30.21 8.73 13.94
N LYS A 273 30.95 9.78 13.61
CA LYS A 273 30.49 11.16 13.79
C LYS A 273 30.34 11.84 12.43
N LEU A 274 29.18 12.39 12.18
CA LEU A 274 28.89 13.26 11.04
C LEU A 274 28.68 14.67 11.56
N ASN A 275 29.59 15.58 11.24
CA ASN A 275 29.52 16.97 11.69
C ASN A 275 29.34 17.88 10.47
N HIS A 276 28.31 18.73 10.49
CA HIS A 276 28.00 19.68 9.41
C HIS A 276 27.99 19.01 8.03
N PHE A 277 27.29 17.89 7.94
CA PHE A 277 27.20 17.11 6.70
C PHE A 277 26.06 17.62 5.83
N HIS A 278 26.42 18.08 4.62
CA HIS A 278 25.45 18.59 3.64
C HIS A 278 25.55 17.81 2.35
N PHE A 279 24.42 17.43 1.80
CA PHE A 279 24.33 16.71 0.53
C PHE A 279 23.28 17.34 -0.40
N ALA A 280 23.65 17.53 -1.67
CA ALA A 280 22.74 18.01 -2.71
C ALA A 280 23.06 17.33 -4.05
N TYR A 281 22.03 16.92 -4.77
CA TYR A 281 22.16 16.42 -6.15
C TYR A 281 22.47 17.53 -7.16
N ARG A 282 22.04 18.76 -6.88
CA ARG A 282 22.28 19.95 -7.71
C ARG A 282 22.78 21.10 -6.84
N LYS A 283 23.65 21.93 -7.38
CA LYS A 283 24.34 23.02 -6.64
C LYS A 283 23.44 24.02 -5.90
N GLN A 284 22.14 24.03 -6.13
CA GLN A 284 21.21 25.04 -5.60
C GLN A 284 20.12 24.51 -4.65
N LEU A 285 20.00 23.18 -4.48
CA LEU A 285 18.96 22.58 -3.62
C LEU A 285 19.62 21.60 -2.67
N GLU A 286 19.83 22.05 -1.42
CA GLU A 286 20.28 21.20 -0.34
C GLU A 286 19.22 20.12 -0.07
N THR A 287 19.61 18.86 -0.21
CA THR A 287 18.71 17.70 -0.08
C THR A 287 18.78 17.10 1.33
N LEU A 288 19.92 17.20 1.97
CA LEU A 288 20.17 16.69 3.31
C LEU A 288 21.14 17.62 4.04
N SER A 289 20.76 18.06 5.24
CA SER A 289 21.58 18.85 6.16
C SER A 289 21.58 18.20 7.53
N LEU A 290 22.73 17.78 7.99
CA LEU A 290 22.93 17.10 9.27
C LEU A 290 23.97 17.86 10.06
N GLU A 291 23.60 18.46 11.20
CA GLU A 291 24.50 19.25 12.02
C GLU A 291 25.52 18.37 12.75
N ASN A 292 25.04 17.49 13.64
CA ASN A 292 25.87 16.57 14.39
C ASN A 292 25.10 15.27 14.63
N ILE A 293 25.60 14.17 14.07
CA ILE A 293 25.03 12.84 14.28
C ILE A 293 26.13 11.90 14.74
N GLU A 294 25.85 11.16 15.79
CA GLU A 294 26.70 10.10 16.31
C GLU A 294 26.02 8.74 16.11
N LEU A 295 26.73 7.81 15.48
CA LEU A 295 26.25 6.47 15.21
C LEU A 295 27.18 5.47 15.91
N PRO A 296 26.71 4.73 16.90
CA PRO A 296 27.51 3.70 17.55
C PRO A 296 27.80 2.55 16.57
N ALA A 297 29.08 2.24 16.36
CA ALA A 297 29.50 1.13 15.52
C ALA A 297 29.10 -0.21 16.15
N GLY A 298 28.76 -1.19 15.31
CA GLY A 298 28.32 -2.51 15.77
C GLY A 298 26.90 -2.57 16.33
N ASN A 299 26.15 -1.49 16.25
CA ASN A 299 24.75 -1.44 16.68
C ASN A 299 23.80 -1.24 15.47
N VAL A 300 22.55 -1.62 15.64
CA VAL A 300 21.49 -1.37 14.67
C VAL A 300 20.91 0.02 14.93
N THR A 301 21.00 0.92 13.95
CA THR A 301 20.45 2.27 14.03
C THR A 301 19.25 2.39 13.11
N ALA A 302 18.08 2.74 13.65
CA ALA A 302 16.88 2.99 12.88
C ALA A 302 16.80 4.48 12.49
N VAL A 303 16.64 4.76 11.19
CA VAL A 303 16.39 6.11 10.66
C VAL A 303 14.91 6.27 10.41
N ILE A 304 14.25 7.12 11.18
CA ILE A 304 12.79 7.36 11.09
C ILE A 304 12.52 8.80 10.63
N GLY A 305 11.36 9.01 10.03
CA GLY A 305 10.91 10.33 9.55
C GLY A 305 9.87 10.21 8.44
N HIS A 306 9.29 11.33 8.04
CA HIS A 306 8.33 11.43 6.94
C HIS A 306 8.93 10.99 5.58
N ASN A 307 8.07 10.62 4.64
CA ASN A 307 8.48 10.46 3.25
C ASN A 307 8.96 11.80 2.70
N GLY A 308 10.11 11.77 1.98
CA GLY A 308 10.77 13.00 1.55
C GLY A 308 11.74 13.65 2.55
N ALA A 309 11.78 13.19 3.82
CA ALA A 309 12.70 13.73 4.83
C ALA A 309 14.20 13.40 4.60
N GLY A 310 14.56 12.79 3.48
CA GLY A 310 15.97 12.50 3.17
C GLY A 310 16.48 11.17 3.72
N LYS A 311 15.64 10.29 4.30
CA LYS A 311 16.08 9.00 4.88
C LYS A 311 16.91 8.16 3.93
N THR A 312 16.49 8.03 2.67
CA THR A 312 17.21 7.26 1.64
C THR A 312 18.52 7.93 1.21
N HIS A 313 18.60 9.27 1.28
CA HIS A 313 19.79 10.01 0.92
C HIS A 313 20.93 9.80 1.93
N TYR A 314 20.57 9.56 3.17
CA TYR A 314 21.54 9.34 4.23
C TYR A 314 22.45 8.12 3.98
N PRO A 315 21.95 6.87 3.76
CA PRO A 315 22.81 5.73 3.45
C PRO A 315 23.51 5.84 2.10
N VAL A 316 22.86 6.46 1.08
CA VAL A 316 23.47 6.66 -0.25
C VAL A 316 24.65 7.62 -0.16
N ALA A 317 24.48 8.75 0.50
CA ALA A 317 25.56 9.72 0.72
C ALA A 317 26.71 9.11 1.54
N TYR A 318 26.41 8.23 2.49
CA TYR A 318 27.40 7.48 3.25
C TYR A 318 28.13 6.42 2.41
N ALA A 319 27.41 5.70 1.53
CA ALA A 319 27.99 4.68 0.66
C ALA A 319 28.86 5.29 -0.45
N ASP A 320 28.44 6.42 -1.03
CA ASP A 320 29.17 7.13 -2.07
C ASP A 320 30.40 7.85 -1.53
N TRP A 321 30.39 8.27 -0.28
CA TRP A 321 31.60 8.81 0.39
C TRP A 321 32.75 7.79 0.44
N LYS A 322 32.47 6.50 0.55
CA LYS A 322 33.50 5.45 0.44
C LYS A 322 34.07 5.24 -0.96
N LYS A 323 33.46 5.85 -2.00
CA LYS A 323 33.84 5.69 -3.42
C LYS A 323 34.44 6.92 -4.08
N ASP A 324 34.97 7.89 -3.33
CA ASP A 324 35.56 9.14 -3.86
C ASP A 324 34.63 10.01 -4.73
N VAL A 325 33.33 10.02 -4.46
CA VAL A 325 32.44 11.01 -5.07
C VAL A 325 32.74 12.39 -4.48
N LYS A 326 33.01 13.39 -5.33
CA LYS A 326 33.23 14.77 -4.95
C LYS A 326 32.01 15.37 -4.25
N VAL A 327 31.89 15.12 -2.96
CA VAL A 327 31.00 15.87 -2.07
C VAL A 327 31.65 17.23 -1.87
N SER A 328 30.99 18.30 -2.24
CA SER A 328 31.48 19.66 -1.97
C SER A 328 31.34 19.97 -0.48
N SER A 329 32.16 19.35 0.35
CA SER A 329 32.24 19.69 1.76
C SER A 329 33.27 20.76 1.97
N LYS A 330 32.88 21.90 2.49
CA LYS A 330 33.84 22.94 2.94
C LYS A 330 34.55 22.59 4.25
N LYS A 331 34.36 21.39 4.83
CA LYS A 331 35.14 20.92 5.99
C LYS A 331 35.34 19.40 5.94
N LYS A 332 36.61 19.02 6.21
CA LYS A 332 37.09 17.62 6.28
C LYS A 332 36.34 16.81 7.36
N VAL A 333 35.83 15.67 6.97
CA VAL A 333 35.52 14.57 7.93
C VAL A 333 36.85 13.91 8.26
N LEU A 334 37.29 14.02 9.50
CA LEU A 334 38.49 13.32 9.96
C LEU A 334 38.07 11.88 10.38
N PRO A 335 38.77 10.84 9.90
CA PRO A 335 38.62 9.50 10.48
C PRO A 335 39.10 9.54 11.92
N ILE A 336 38.26 9.03 12.83
CA ILE A 336 38.64 8.90 14.24
C ILE A 336 39.62 7.74 14.32
N GLN A 337 40.85 8.02 14.73
CA GLN A 337 41.77 6.97 15.17
C GLN A 337 41.15 6.23 16.38
N ALA A 338 41.03 4.92 16.26
CA ALA A 338 40.72 4.09 17.39
C ALA A 338 41.84 4.26 18.41
N ASN A 339 41.55 4.87 19.53
CA ASN A 339 42.47 4.82 20.69
C ASN A 339 42.50 3.38 21.17
N SER A 340 43.59 2.68 20.88
CA SER A 340 43.99 1.48 21.57
C SER A 340 44.54 1.90 22.95
N GLY A 341 43.74 1.69 23.95
CA GLY A 341 44.13 1.76 25.37
C GLY A 341 43.35 0.73 26.14
#